data_ff2ce5aa61b137739980dd9c6ef257ec
#
_entry.id   ff2ce5aa61b137739980dd9c6ef257ec
#
_cell.length_a   1.000
_cell.length_b   1.000
_cell.length_c   1.000
_cell.angle_alpha   90.00
_cell.angle_beta   90.00
_cell.angle_gamma   90.00
#
_symmetry.space_group_name_H-M   'P 1'
#
loop_
_entity.id
_entity.type
_entity.pdbx_description
1 polymer ?
#
loop_
_entity_poly.entity_id
_entity_poly.type
_entity_poly.pdbx_seq_one_letter_code
_entity_poly.pdbx_strand_id
1 'polypeptide(L)'
;MRDPLLEIPCTTIDGRHTTLADFNAKALLVVNTASQCGFTPQYKGLEALWTRYRERGLVVLGFPCDQFGHQEPGDEGEIAAFCERNFGVSFPLFAKVLVNGGEAHPLFVALKKRAPGLLGSKAIKWNFTKFLIADEGRAVERFSSRTPPEALAARIEAHL
;
A
#
# COMPACT_ATOMS: atom_id res chain seq x y z
N MET A 1 -19.28 -9.04 8.74
CA MET A 1 -18.19 -9.43 9.63
C MET A 1 -16.85 -9.06 9.01
N ARG A 2 -15.97 -8.45 9.78
CA ARG A 2 -14.69 -7.97 9.33
C ARG A 2 -13.71 -9.13 9.12
N ASP A 3 -12.96 -9.11 8.00
CA ASP A 3 -11.96 -10.15 7.73
C ASP A 3 -10.77 -9.99 8.69
N PRO A 4 -10.22 -11.10 9.21
CA PRO A 4 -9.06 -11.05 10.12
C PRO A 4 -7.83 -10.33 9.56
N LEU A 5 -7.68 -10.20 8.23
CA LEU A 5 -6.53 -9.48 7.68
C LEU A 5 -6.47 -8.02 8.15
N LEU A 6 -7.62 -7.41 8.47
CA LEU A 6 -7.66 -6.04 8.97
C LEU A 6 -7.15 -5.91 10.41
N GLU A 7 -7.04 -7.02 11.13
CA GLU A 7 -6.57 -7.04 12.52
C GLU A 7 -5.07 -7.37 12.65
N ILE A 8 -4.36 -7.57 11.53
CA ILE A 8 -2.94 -7.88 11.58
C ILE A 8 -2.16 -6.66 12.08
N PRO A 9 -1.30 -6.82 13.11
CA PRO A 9 -0.51 -5.70 13.63
C PRO A 9 0.44 -5.12 12.59
N CYS A 10 0.47 -3.79 12.50
CA CYS A 10 1.36 -3.05 11.63
C CYS A 10 2.05 -1.95 12.44
N THR A 11 3.17 -1.44 11.96
CA THR A 11 3.90 -0.34 12.58
C THR A 11 3.98 0.82 11.62
N THR A 12 3.54 2.01 12.05
CA THR A 12 3.60 3.21 11.24
C THR A 12 5.06 3.68 11.08
N ILE A 13 5.29 4.60 10.14
CA ILE A 13 6.64 5.09 9.85
C ILE A 13 7.26 5.83 11.06
N ASP A 14 6.43 6.38 11.94
CA ASP A 14 6.86 7.03 13.18
C ASP A 14 6.87 6.09 14.38
N GLY A 15 6.72 4.77 14.17
CA GLY A 15 6.91 3.76 15.20
C GLY A 15 5.67 3.39 16.00
N ARG A 16 4.49 3.89 15.68
CA ARG A 16 3.25 3.55 16.40
C ARG A 16 2.69 2.20 15.92
N HIS A 17 2.12 1.44 16.85
CA HIS A 17 1.46 0.17 16.51
C HIS A 17 -0.01 0.42 16.16
N THR A 18 -0.48 -0.22 15.09
CA THR A 18 -1.85 -0.05 14.60
C THR A 18 -2.30 -1.31 13.82
N THR A 19 -3.53 -1.31 13.35
CA THR A 19 -4.06 -2.30 12.40
C THR A 19 -4.79 -1.56 11.29
N LEU A 20 -5.08 -2.23 10.17
CA LEU A 20 -5.85 -1.59 9.10
C LEU A 20 -7.28 -1.26 9.56
N ALA A 21 -7.82 -2.04 10.50
CA ALA A 21 -9.15 -1.78 11.06
C ALA A 21 -9.23 -0.42 11.75
N ASP A 22 -8.13 0.05 12.31
CA ASP A 22 -8.10 1.34 13.03
C ASP A 22 -8.42 2.54 12.14
N PHE A 23 -8.28 2.39 10.83
CA PHE A 23 -8.55 3.49 9.89
C PHE A 23 -10.02 3.66 9.55
N ASN A 24 -10.87 2.69 9.90
CA ASN A 24 -12.32 2.74 9.65
C ASN A 24 -12.68 3.10 8.21
N ALA A 25 -11.94 2.54 7.24
CA ALA A 25 -12.09 2.87 5.84
C ALA A 25 -13.17 2.03 5.16
N LYS A 26 -13.84 2.61 4.17
CA LYS A 26 -14.68 1.85 3.24
C LYS A 26 -13.84 1.08 2.25
N ALA A 27 -12.71 1.65 1.85
CA ALA A 27 -11.75 1.02 0.96
C ALA A 27 -10.33 1.41 1.39
N LEU A 28 -9.40 0.46 1.28
CA LEU A 28 -7.99 0.67 1.61
C LEU A 28 -7.17 0.36 0.36
N LEU A 29 -6.25 1.25 0.01
CA LEU A 29 -5.30 1.00 -1.07
C LEU A 29 -3.91 0.83 -0.46
N VAL A 30 -3.44 -0.40 -0.44
CA VAL A 30 -2.14 -0.78 0.13
C VAL A 30 -1.12 -0.86 -0.99
N VAL A 31 0.00 -0.15 -0.86
CA VAL A 31 1.03 -0.06 -1.91
C VAL A 31 2.41 -0.27 -1.28
N ASN A 32 3.22 -1.14 -1.87
CA ASN A 32 4.63 -1.23 -1.50
C ASN A 32 5.41 -0.17 -2.28
N THR A 33 6.16 0.68 -1.58
CA THR A 33 6.72 1.90 -2.16
C THR A 33 8.24 1.92 -2.14
N ALA A 34 8.83 2.81 -2.96
CA ALA A 34 10.27 3.02 -3.02
C ALA A 34 10.58 4.45 -3.45
N SER A 35 11.73 4.98 -3.02
CA SER A 35 12.14 6.35 -3.28
C SER A 35 13.04 6.51 -4.53
N GLN A 36 13.57 5.41 -5.08
CA GLN A 36 14.55 5.43 -6.17
C GLN A 36 14.14 4.58 -7.36
N CYS A 37 12.85 4.31 -7.53
CA CYS A 37 12.31 3.50 -8.61
C CYS A 37 11.86 4.36 -9.79
N GLY A 38 11.87 3.81 -11.00
CA GLY A 38 11.26 4.46 -12.17
C GLY A 38 9.77 4.75 -11.99
N PHE A 39 9.08 3.99 -11.11
CA PHE A 39 7.67 4.21 -10.77
C PHE A 39 7.45 5.16 -9.59
N THR A 40 8.52 5.66 -8.95
CA THR A 40 8.42 6.57 -7.80
C THR A 40 7.52 7.78 -8.07
N PRO A 41 7.46 8.36 -9.29
CA PRO A 41 6.50 9.43 -9.57
C PRO A 41 5.03 9.06 -9.33
N GLN A 42 4.69 7.78 -9.19
CA GLN A 42 3.33 7.35 -8.83
C GLN A 42 2.90 7.86 -7.46
N TYR A 43 3.83 8.26 -6.59
CA TYR A 43 3.46 8.92 -5.33
C TYR A 43 2.51 10.12 -5.56
N LYS A 44 2.72 10.86 -6.65
CA LYS A 44 1.87 12.00 -6.98
C LYS A 44 0.42 11.55 -7.25
N GLY A 45 0.24 10.49 -8.02
CA GLY A 45 -1.08 9.94 -8.30
C GLY A 45 -1.74 9.34 -7.06
N LEU A 46 -0.96 8.69 -6.20
CA LEU A 46 -1.47 8.15 -4.94
C LEU A 46 -1.95 9.27 -4.02
N GLU A 47 -1.19 10.36 -3.92
CA GLU A 47 -1.59 11.53 -3.13
C GLU A 47 -2.85 12.18 -3.70
N ALA A 48 -2.99 12.22 -5.03
CA ALA A 48 -4.19 12.73 -5.68
C ALA A 48 -5.43 11.89 -5.35
N LEU A 49 -5.30 10.55 -5.35
CA LEU A 49 -6.40 9.67 -4.95
C LEU A 49 -6.78 9.88 -3.48
N TRP A 50 -5.77 9.98 -2.61
CA TRP A 50 -5.98 10.24 -1.18
C TRP A 50 -6.73 11.54 -0.96
N THR A 51 -6.27 12.63 -1.56
CA THR A 51 -6.89 13.94 -1.42
C THR A 51 -8.32 13.95 -1.93
N ARG A 52 -8.58 13.27 -3.05
CA ARG A 52 -9.89 13.24 -3.70
C ARG A 52 -10.92 12.41 -2.93
N TYR A 53 -10.51 11.27 -2.38
CA TYR A 53 -11.47 10.28 -1.88
C TYR A 53 -11.44 10.06 -0.37
N ARG A 54 -10.49 10.65 0.36
CA ARG A 54 -10.38 10.37 1.80
C ARG A 54 -11.65 10.69 2.59
N GLU A 55 -12.33 11.77 2.24
CA GLU A 55 -13.57 12.15 2.92
C GLU A 55 -14.74 11.24 2.54
N ARG A 56 -14.60 10.49 1.47
CA ARG A 56 -15.59 9.51 1.03
C ARG A 56 -15.31 8.10 1.54
N GLY A 57 -14.20 7.90 2.25
CA GLY A 57 -13.91 6.64 2.91
C GLY A 57 -12.71 5.86 2.39
N LEU A 58 -11.91 6.43 1.46
CA LEU A 58 -10.67 5.80 1.01
C LEU A 58 -9.53 6.14 1.97
N VAL A 59 -8.72 5.14 2.31
CA VAL A 59 -7.41 5.36 2.95
C VAL A 59 -6.32 4.74 2.09
N VAL A 60 -5.32 5.53 1.73
CA VAL A 60 -4.13 5.07 0.99
C VAL A 60 -3.02 4.79 2.01
N LEU A 61 -2.38 3.64 1.91
CA LEU A 61 -1.36 3.19 2.87
C LEU A 61 -0.08 2.82 2.11
N GLY A 62 1.01 3.53 2.39
CA GLY A 62 2.31 3.27 1.77
C GLY A 62 3.21 2.43 2.68
N PHE A 63 3.72 1.32 2.15
CA PHE A 63 4.63 0.42 2.86
C PHE A 63 5.98 0.39 2.14
N PRO A 64 6.98 1.15 2.60
CA PRO A 64 8.31 1.14 1.98
C PRO A 64 8.93 -0.25 2.01
N CYS A 65 9.59 -0.64 0.91
CA CYS A 65 10.20 -1.94 0.78
C CYS A 65 11.47 -1.85 -0.07
N ASP A 66 12.57 -2.45 0.40
CA ASP A 66 13.87 -2.40 -0.28
C ASP A 66 14.22 -3.67 -1.07
N GLN A 67 13.24 -4.58 -1.26
CA GLN A 67 13.51 -5.88 -1.90
C GLN A 67 13.66 -5.83 -3.42
N PHE A 68 13.28 -4.73 -4.06
CA PHE A 68 13.27 -4.64 -5.52
C PHE A 68 14.36 -3.68 -5.99
N GLY A 69 15.53 -4.23 -6.32
CA GLY A 69 16.66 -3.47 -6.81
C GLY A 69 17.28 -2.54 -5.76
N HIS A 70 16.98 -2.75 -4.48
CA HIS A 70 17.46 -1.90 -3.38
C HIS A 70 17.12 -0.42 -3.63
N GLN A 71 15.89 -0.14 -4.07
CA GLN A 71 15.44 1.20 -4.43
C GLN A 71 14.77 1.95 -3.28
N GLU A 72 14.87 1.42 -2.05
CA GLU A 72 14.44 2.08 -0.80
C GLU A 72 15.49 1.88 0.28
N PRO A 73 16.73 2.39 0.10
CA PRO A 73 17.82 2.12 1.03
C PRO A 73 17.79 2.96 2.31
N GLY A 74 17.02 4.06 2.34
CA GLY A 74 16.96 4.96 3.48
C GLY A 74 16.25 4.38 4.69
N ASP A 75 16.44 5.01 5.83
CA ASP A 75 15.67 4.68 7.03
C ASP A 75 14.31 5.38 7.00
N GLU A 76 13.47 5.12 8.01
CA GLU A 76 12.11 5.65 8.07
C GLU A 76 12.07 7.18 8.06
N GLY A 77 12.99 7.85 8.77
CA GLY A 77 13.05 9.31 8.77
C GLY A 77 13.40 9.89 7.41
N GLU A 78 14.36 9.26 6.72
CA GLU A 78 14.76 9.67 5.36
C GLU A 78 13.63 9.45 4.35
N ILE A 79 12.90 8.34 4.46
CA ILE A 79 11.78 8.03 3.58
C ILE A 79 10.66 9.05 3.78
N ALA A 80 10.28 9.33 5.03
CA ALA A 80 9.23 10.30 5.35
C ALA A 80 9.58 11.68 4.80
N ALA A 81 10.82 12.13 4.99
CA ALA A 81 11.29 13.42 4.49
C ALA A 81 11.28 13.49 2.97
N PHE A 82 11.71 12.41 2.31
CA PHE A 82 11.70 12.31 0.85
C PHE A 82 10.28 12.46 0.30
N CYS A 83 9.33 11.72 0.85
CA CYS A 83 7.95 11.72 0.38
C CYS A 83 7.30 13.09 0.55
N GLU A 84 7.49 13.73 1.70
CA GLU A 84 6.95 15.08 1.95
C GLU A 84 7.58 16.11 1.01
N ARG A 85 8.90 16.14 0.93
CA ARG A 85 9.64 17.14 0.15
C ARG A 85 9.39 17.07 -1.35
N ASN A 86 9.32 15.86 -1.90
CA ASN A 86 9.26 15.66 -3.35
C ASN A 86 7.85 15.50 -3.89
N PHE A 87 6.91 14.99 -3.09
CA PHE A 87 5.57 14.65 -3.59
C PHE A 87 4.44 15.17 -2.69
N GLY A 88 4.78 15.82 -1.57
CA GLY A 88 3.77 16.32 -0.63
C GLY A 88 2.89 15.23 -0.06
N VAL A 89 3.44 14.03 0.14
CA VAL A 89 2.67 12.87 0.60
C VAL A 89 2.07 13.16 1.98
N SER A 90 0.74 13.02 2.08
CA SER A 90 0.02 13.20 3.34
C SER A 90 -0.78 11.97 3.74
N PHE A 91 -0.86 10.94 2.88
CA PHE A 91 -1.46 9.67 3.29
C PHE A 91 -0.54 8.90 4.26
N PRO A 92 -1.10 8.00 5.08
CA PRO A 92 -0.30 7.27 6.06
C PRO A 92 0.82 6.43 5.42
N LEU A 93 2.01 6.54 6.01
CA LEU A 93 3.16 5.70 5.66
C LEU A 93 3.48 4.76 6.82
N PHE A 94 4.05 3.61 6.50
CA PHE A 94 4.41 2.58 7.46
C PHE A 94 5.91 2.39 7.51
N ALA A 95 6.38 1.69 8.55
CA ALA A 95 7.77 1.29 8.65
C ALA A 95 8.12 0.35 7.51
N LYS A 96 9.39 0.34 7.10
CA LYS A 96 9.88 -0.50 6.01
C LYS A 96 9.57 -1.97 6.29
N VAL A 97 9.11 -2.69 5.28
CA VAL A 97 8.72 -4.11 5.39
C VAL A 97 9.36 -4.95 4.29
N LEU A 98 9.38 -6.26 4.51
CA LEU A 98 9.60 -7.24 3.47
C LEU A 98 8.24 -7.73 2.99
N VAL A 99 8.07 -7.92 1.69
CA VAL A 99 6.79 -8.35 1.10
C VAL A 99 6.86 -9.75 0.49
N ASN A 100 8.08 -10.26 0.25
CA ASN A 100 8.31 -11.60 -0.29
C ASN A 100 9.27 -12.37 0.63
N GLY A 101 9.27 -13.69 0.52
CA GLY A 101 10.18 -14.57 1.25
C GLY A 101 9.61 -15.00 2.60
N GLY A 102 10.42 -15.76 3.34
CA GLY A 102 9.99 -16.37 4.60
C GLY A 102 9.76 -15.37 5.74
N GLU A 103 10.30 -14.16 5.61
CA GLU A 103 10.13 -13.09 6.61
C GLU A 103 9.22 -11.96 6.14
N ALA A 104 8.42 -12.21 5.09
CA ALA A 104 7.46 -11.22 4.61
C ALA A 104 6.49 -10.83 5.73
N HIS A 105 6.14 -9.55 5.76
CA HIS A 105 5.17 -9.03 6.73
C HIS A 105 3.86 -9.80 6.61
N PRO A 106 3.24 -10.21 7.74
CA PRO A 106 2.00 -11.01 7.71
C PRO A 106 0.88 -10.41 6.88
N LEU A 107 0.76 -9.08 6.85
CA LEU A 107 -0.24 -8.42 6.00
C LEU A 107 -0.02 -8.77 4.53
N PHE A 108 1.23 -8.71 4.05
CA PHE A 108 1.53 -9.02 2.65
C PHE A 108 1.41 -10.51 2.35
N VAL A 109 1.71 -11.38 3.31
CA VAL A 109 1.44 -12.81 3.17
C VAL A 109 -0.05 -13.03 2.92
N ALA A 110 -0.91 -12.40 3.73
CA ALA A 110 -2.36 -12.53 3.59
C ALA A 110 -2.86 -11.93 2.26
N LEU A 111 -2.38 -10.75 1.88
CA LEU A 111 -2.80 -10.08 0.64
C LEU A 111 -2.43 -10.90 -0.60
N LYS A 112 -1.21 -11.43 -0.65
CA LYS A 112 -0.76 -12.24 -1.78
C LYS A 112 -1.57 -13.52 -1.92
N LYS A 113 -1.96 -14.11 -0.81
CA LYS A 113 -2.80 -15.31 -0.78
C LYS A 113 -4.21 -15.03 -1.26
N ARG A 114 -4.77 -13.89 -0.85
CA ARG A 114 -6.14 -13.47 -1.19
C ARG A 114 -6.25 -13.01 -2.64
N ALA A 115 -5.19 -12.38 -3.18
CA ALA A 115 -5.17 -11.83 -4.53
C ALA A 115 -3.85 -12.19 -5.23
N PRO A 116 -3.73 -13.41 -5.77
CA PRO A 116 -2.54 -13.81 -6.53
C PRO A 116 -2.40 -12.99 -7.82
N GLY A 117 -1.16 -12.89 -8.30
CA GLY A 117 -0.87 -12.20 -9.54
C GLY A 117 -1.06 -13.08 -10.78
N LEU A 118 -0.37 -12.71 -11.85
CA LEU A 118 -0.45 -13.39 -13.15
C LEU A 118 -0.14 -14.88 -13.02
N LEU A 119 -0.98 -15.72 -13.64
CA LEU A 119 -0.84 -17.18 -13.66
C LEU A 119 -0.80 -17.81 -12.26
N GLY A 120 -1.45 -17.16 -11.29
CA GLY A 120 -1.50 -17.66 -9.91
C GLY A 120 -0.23 -17.41 -9.11
N SER A 121 0.74 -16.67 -9.63
CA SER A 121 1.95 -16.32 -8.92
C SER A 121 1.62 -15.42 -7.72
N LYS A 122 2.11 -15.79 -6.52
CA LYS A 122 1.85 -15.00 -5.31
C LYS A 122 2.87 -13.90 -5.09
N ALA A 123 4.13 -14.10 -5.49
CA ALA A 123 5.19 -13.13 -5.25
C ALA A 123 4.85 -11.76 -5.85
N ILE A 124 5.18 -10.70 -5.10
CA ILE A 124 5.10 -9.34 -5.60
C ILE A 124 6.30 -9.14 -6.54
N LYS A 125 6.06 -8.62 -7.74
CA LYS A 125 7.07 -8.58 -8.80
C LYS A 125 7.94 -7.34 -8.75
N TRP A 126 7.40 -6.20 -8.29
CA TRP A 126 8.15 -4.95 -8.27
C TRP A 126 7.52 -3.92 -7.33
N ASN A 127 8.20 -2.79 -7.17
CA ASN A 127 7.70 -1.64 -6.40
C ASN A 127 6.38 -1.12 -6.98
N PHE A 128 5.57 -0.50 -6.14
CA PHE A 128 4.28 0.11 -6.51
C PHE A 128 3.25 -0.89 -7.04
N THR A 129 3.30 -2.12 -6.55
CA THR A 129 2.19 -3.07 -6.64
C THR A 129 1.10 -2.61 -5.68
N LYS A 130 -0.16 -2.66 -6.10
CA LYS A 130 -1.29 -2.16 -5.32
C LYS A 130 -2.25 -3.28 -4.96
N PHE A 131 -2.81 -3.20 -3.77
CA PHE A 131 -3.92 -4.06 -3.34
C PHE A 131 -5.07 -3.16 -2.90
N LEU A 132 -6.23 -3.30 -3.53
CA LEU A 132 -7.44 -2.60 -3.12
C LEU A 132 -8.27 -3.53 -2.24
N ILE A 133 -8.50 -3.11 -1.00
CA ILE A 133 -9.23 -3.88 0.00
C ILE A 133 -10.55 -3.17 0.24
N ALA A 134 -11.66 -3.91 0.19
CA ALA A 134 -12.99 -3.35 0.38
C ALA A 134 -13.88 -4.37 1.09
N ASP A 135 -15.12 -3.99 1.37
CA ASP A 135 -16.12 -4.87 1.99
C ASP A 135 -15.60 -5.48 3.29
N GLU A 136 -15.09 -4.63 4.18
CA GLU A 136 -14.56 -5.04 5.49
C GLU A 136 -13.45 -6.11 5.39
N GLY A 137 -12.64 -6.02 4.33
CA GLY A 137 -11.53 -6.93 4.09
C GLY A 137 -11.88 -8.19 3.31
N ARG A 138 -13.17 -8.39 3.01
CA ARG A 138 -13.61 -9.59 2.29
C ARG A 138 -13.31 -9.55 0.80
N ALA A 139 -13.15 -8.36 0.24
CA ALA A 139 -12.80 -8.16 -1.17
C ALA A 139 -11.37 -7.62 -1.27
N VAL A 140 -10.52 -8.30 -2.04
CA VAL A 140 -9.13 -7.88 -2.27
C VAL A 140 -8.84 -8.03 -3.76
N GLU A 141 -8.36 -6.94 -4.37
CA GLU A 141 -7.99 -6.92 -5.79
C GLU A 141 -6.57 -6.40 -5.94
N ARG A 142 -5.77 -7.03 -6.79
CA ARG A 142 -4.35 -6.72 -6.99
C ARG A 142 -4.13 -6.03 -8.33
N PHE A 143 -3.26 -5.01 -8.33
CA PHE A 143 -2.86 -4.28 -9.54
C PHE A 143 -1.35 -4.23 -9.64
N SER A 144 -0.82 -4.40 -10.85
CA SER A 144 0.61 -4.41 -11.08
C SER A 144 1.23 -3.01 -10.93
N SER A 145 2.56 -2.98 -10.87
CA SER A 145 3.33 -1.72 -10.82
C SER A 145 2.98 -0.78 -11.96
N ARG A 146 2.70 -1.31 -13.15
CA ARG A 146 2.43 -0.51 -14.35
C ARG A 146 1.07 0.15 -14.35
N THR A 147 0.13 -0.31 -13.53
CA THR A 147 -1.18 0.31 -13.42
C THR A 147 -1.03 1.65 -12.70
N PRO A 148 -1.22 2.79 -13.38
CA PRO A 148 -1.05 4.07 -12.70
C PRO A 148 -2.19 4.29 -11.70
N PRO A 149 -1.93 5.04 -10.60
CA PRO A 149 -2.95 5.26 -9.58
C PRO A 149 -4.28 5.81 -10.11
N GLU A 150 -4.24 6.74 -11.05
CA GLU A 150 -5.45 7.34 -11.63
C GLU A 150 -6.34 6.32 -12.36
N ALA A 151 -5.77 5.22 -12.84
CA ALA A 151 -6.54 4.16 -13.49
C ALA A 151 -7.39 3.36 -12.48
N LEU A 152 -7.14 3.53 -11.18
CA LEU A 152 -7.87 2.84 -10.12
C LEU A 152 -9.13 3.57 -9.69
N ALA A 153 -9.33 4.81 -10.13
CA ALA A 153 -10.41 5.67 -9.63
C ALA A 153 -11.79 5.01 -9.73
N ALA A 154 -12.13 4.41 -10.89
CA ALA A 154 -13.42 3.77 -11.07
C ALA A 154 -13.62 2.58 -10.13
N ARG A 155 -12.57 1.78 -9.92
CA ARG A 155 -12.62 0.64 -8.99
C ARG A 155 -12.82 1.11 -7.56
N ILE A 156 -12.13 2.17 -7.16
CA ILE A 156 -12.26 2.75 -5.83
C ILE A 156 -13.68 3.27 -5.63
N GLU A 157 -14.20 4.04 -6.59
CA GLU A 157 -15.54 4.63 -6.47
C GLU A 157 -16.63 3.57 -6.33
N ALA A 158 -16.44 2.40 -6.93
CA ALA A 158 -17.40 1.30 -6.82
C ALA A 158 -17.60 0.82 -5.37
N HIS A 159 -16.65 1.13 -4.48
CA HIS A 159 -16.71 0.71 -3.07
C HIS A 159 -16.99 1.88 -2.11
N LEU A 160 -17.17 3.06 -2.62
CA LEU A 160 -17.47 4.24 -1.80
C LEU A 160 -18.93 4.62 -1.90
#